data_7a01299e87de5ec746dff499045f2769
#
_entry.id   7a01299e87de5ec746dff499045f2769
#
_cell.length_a   1.000
_cell.length_b   1.000
_cell.length_c   1.000
_cell.angle_alpha   90.00
_cell.angle_beta   90.00
_cell.angle_gamma   90.00
#
_symmetry.space_group_name_H-M   'P 1'
#
loop_
_entity.id
_entity.type
_entity.pdbx_description
1 polymer ?
#
loop_
_entity_poly.entity_id
_entity_poly.type
_entity_poly.pdbx_seq_one_letter_code
_entity_poly.pdbx_strand_id
1 'polypeptide(L)'
;SGWIVITFGWAMAVFLGVYTSNSLGGSGHLNPAFTIAMSAFNNFDPALLPTYILAQFTGAITGAIIVWMAYKQHFDSTDDKDAKLAVFCNAPAISNPFHNLLTEIIGTFVLAFGALAMSKPSTSLGTLDALPVALLLLGIGLSLGGPTGYAINPARDLGPRIAHFILPIRNKRDSDWGYSWIPVVGPIIGALIAVYLFKLI
;
A
#
# COMPACT_ATOMS: atom_id res chain seq x y z
N SER A 1 11.56 -12.05 10.23
CA SER A 1 12.07 -12.27 8.87
C SER A 1 12.91 -11.06 8.43
N GLY A 2 13.87 -11.29 7.51
CA GLY A 2 14.69 -10.20 6.98
C GLY A 2 13.92 -9.32 5.98
N TRP A 3 14.47 -8.13 5.69
CA TRP A 3 13.84 -7.12 4.83
C TRP A 3 13.47 -7.65 3.43
N ILE A 4 14.34 -8.45 2.83
CA ILE A 4 14.08 -9.05 1.50
C ILE A 4 12.85 -9.97 1.51
N VAL A 5 12.64 -10.72 2.58
CA VAL A 5 11.47 -11.61 2.71
C VAL A 5 10.19 -10.79 2.82
N ILE A 6 10.23 -9.69 3.57
CA ILE A 6 9.10 -8.78 3.74
C ILE A 6 8.74 -8.13 2.41
N THR A 7 9.74 -7.57 1.71
CA THR A 7 9.52 -6.89 0.42
C THR A 7 9.04 -7.84 -0.67
N PHE A 8 9.59 -9.05 -0.72
CA PHE A 8 9.13 -10.08 -1.64
C PHE A 8 7.69 -10.53 -1.32
N GLY A 9 7.36 -10.70 -0.04
CA GLY A 9 6.01 -11.02 0.40
C GLY A 9 4.99 -9.95 -0.03
N TRP A 10 5.34 -8.67 0.11
CA TRP A 10 4.51 -7.56 -0.36
C TRP A 10 4.33 -7.55 -1.87
N ALA A 11 5.39 -7.84 -2.64
CA ALA A 11 5.30 -7.94 -4.09
C ALA A 11 4.33 -9.06 -4.52
N MET A 12 4.42 -10.22 -3.88
CA MET A 12 3.50 -11.33 -4.15
C MET A 12 2.07 -11.03 -3.71
N ALA A 13 1.88 -10.33 -2.60
CA ALA A 13 0.55 -9.89 -2.16
C ALA A 13 -0.11 -8.95 -3.18
N VAL A 14 0.65 -7.99 -3.72
CA VAL A 14 0.14 -7.10 -4.79
C VAL A 14 -0.12 -7.87 -6.08
N PHE A 15 0.78 -8.77 -6.49
CA PHE A 15 0.55 -9.63 -7.66
C PHE A 15 -0.78 -10.39 -7.55
N LEU A 16 -0.97 -11.12 -6.45
CA LEU A 16 -2.17 -11.93 -6.25
C LEU A 16 -3.43 -11.07 -6.13
N GLY A 17 -3.34 -9.92 -5.46
CA GLY A 17 -4.46 -9.00 -5.31
C GLY A 17 -4.91 -8.39 -6.63
N VAL A 18 -3.97 -7.90 -7.45
CA VAL A 18 -4.26 -7.36 -8.80
C VAL A 18 -4.76 -8.45 -9.72
N TYR A 19 -4.09 -9.61 -9.72
CA TYR A 19 -4.50 -10.78 -10.49
C TYR A 19 -5.96 -11.17 -10.20
N THR A 20 -6.29 -11.32 -8.90
CA THR A 20 -7.64 -11.70 -8.47
C THR A 20 -8.67 -10.63 -8.85
N SER A 21 -8.36 -9.35 -8.61
CA SER A 21 -9.24 -8.24 -8.98
C SER A 21 -9.55 -8.25 -10.48
N ASN A 22 -8.52 -8.37 -11.32
CA ASN A 22 -8.69 -8.38 -12.78
C ASN A 22 -9.47 -9.62 -13.24
N SER A 23 -9.23 -10.79 -12.65
CA SER A 23 -9.95 -12.04 -12.96
C SER A 23 -11.44 -11.96 -12.63
N LEU A 24 -11.81 -11.11 -11.69
CA LEU A 24 -13.21 -10.87 -11.29
C LEU A 24 -13.83 -9.65 -11.99
N GLY A 25 -13.16 -9.06 -12.99
CA GLY A 25 -13.63 -7.92 -13.76
C GLY A 25 -13.39 -6.56 -13.09
N GLY A 26 -12.59 -6.50 -12.03
CA GLY A 26 -12.16 -5.24 -11.43
C GLY A 26 -10.99 -4.60 -12.18
N SER A 27 -10.63 -3.36 -11.83
CA SER A 27 -9.53 -2.61 -12.45
C SER A 27 -8.15 -2.86 -11.83
N GLY A 28 -8.04 -3.75 -10.83
CA GLY A 28 -6.79 -4.02 -10.12
C GLY A 28 -6.29 -2.87 -9.23
N HIS A 29 -7.11 -1.84 -9.00
CA HIS A 29 -6.76 -0.73 -8.11
C HIS A 29 -6.86 -1.18 -6.64
N LEU A 30 -5.72 -1.45 -6.04
CA LEU A 30 -5.61 -1.83 -4.62
C LEU A 30 -5.11 -0.67 -3.73
N ASN A 31 -5.17 0.57 -4.25
CA ASN A 31 -4.54 1.73 -3.64
C ASN A 31 -5.41 2.97 -3.83
N PRO A 32 -5.96 3.57 -2.76
CA PRO A 32 -6.76 4.79 -2.85
C PRO A 32 -6.05 5.95 -3.55
N ALA A 33 -4.74 6.13 -3.31
CA ALA A 33 -3.98 7.21 -3.94
C ALA A 33 -3.94 7.06 -5.46
N PHE A 34 -3.73 5.84 -5.95
CA PHE A 34 -3.76 5.54 -7.38
C PHE A 34 -5.18 5.73 -7.96
N THR A 35 -6.21 5.21 -7.29
CA THR A 35 -7.60 5.35 -7.74
C THR A 35 -8.02 6.82 -7.82
N ILE A 36 -7.67 7.63 -6.81
CA ILE A 36 -7.94 9.08 -6.79
C ILE A 36 -7.25 9.78 -7.97
N ALA A 37 -5.97 9.48 -8.20
CA ALA A 37 -5.20 10.10 -9.27
C ALA A 37 -5.75 9.70 -10.66
N MET A 38 -6.10 8.44 -10.87
CA MET A 38 -6.71 7.98 -12.11
C MET A 38 -8.05 8.65 -12.37
N SER A 39 -8.88 8.81 -11.34
CA SER A 39 -10.17 9.50 -11.43
C SER A 39 -10.01 11.00 -11.71
N ALA A 40 -9.07 11.67 -11.03
CA ALA A 40 -8.83 13.11 -11.20
C ALA A 40 -8.40 13.48 -12.63
N PHE A 41 -7.81 12.55 -13.37
CA PHE A 41 -7.36 12.76 -14.74
C PHE A 41 -8.20 12.01 -15.80
N ASN A 42 -9.44 11.65 -15.49
CA ASN A 42 -10.40 10.99 -16.37
C ASN A 42 -9.95 9.61 -16.94
N ASN A 43 -9.10 8.90 -16.22
CA ASN A 43 -8.69 7.54 -16.55
C ASN A 43 -9.48 6.48 -15.76
N PHE A 44 -10.40 6.92 -14.91
CA PHE A 44 -11.26 6.05 -14.09
C PHE A 44 -12.57 6.81 -13.80
N ASP A 45 -13.71 6.11 -13.86
CA ASP A 45 -15.03 6.73 -13.64
C ASP A 45 -15.15 7.29 -12.21
N PRO A 46 -15.33 8.61 -12.05
CA PRO A 46 -15.49 9.23 -10.74
C PRO A 46 -16.67 8.69 -9.92
N ALA A 47 -17.70 8.18 -10.56
CA ALA A 47 -18.86 7.60 -9.87
C ALA A 47 -18.50 6.32 -9.09
N LEU A 48 -17.46 5.60 -9.51
CA LEU A 48 -16.97 4.40 -8.85
C LEU A 48 -15.98 4.69 -7.72
N LEU A 49 -15.44 5.91 -7.63
CA LEU A 49 -14.40 6.27 -6.67
C LEU A 49 -14.77 5.95 -5.21
N PRO A 50 -15.95 6.33 -4.69
CA PRO A 50 -16.33 6.02 -3.31
C PRO A 50 -16.38 4.51 -3.04
N THR A 51 -16.93 3.74 -3.98
CA THR A 51 -17.05 2.29 -3.87
C THR A 51 -15.69 1.62 -3.80
N TYR A 52 -14.76 2.03 -4.67
CA TYR A 52 -13.39 1.49 -4.68
C TYR A 52 -12.63 1.82 -3.40
N ILE A 53 -12.69 3.06 -2.93
CA ILE A 53 -12.03 3.47 -1.68
C ILE A 53 -12.60 2.67 -0.51
N LEU A 54 -13.92 2.56 -0.40
CA LEU A 54 -14.58 1.78 0.66
C LEU A 54 -14.15 0.31 0.62
N ALA A 55 -14.17 -0.30 -0.55
CA ALA A 55 -13.74 -1.70 -0.74
C ALA A 55 -12.27 -1.91 -0.36
N GLN A 56 -11.38 -0.99 -0.74
CA GLN A 56 -9.95 -1.07 -0.42
C GLN A 56 -9.71 -0.98 1.09
N PHE A 57 -10.35 -0.05 1.80
CA PHE A 57 -10.23 0.04 3.25
C PHE A 57 -10.86 -1.15 3.96
N THR A 58 -12.05 -1.56 3.55
CA THR A 58 -12.73 -2.73 4.14
C THR A 58 -11.90 -4.00 3.94
N GLY A 59 -11.36 -4.20 2.75
CA GLY A 59 -10.48 -5.33 2.45
C GLY A 59 -9.19 -5.31 3.28
N ALA A 60 -8.57 -4.14 3.45
CA ALA A 60 -7.37 -3.99 4.25
C ALA A 60 -7.62 -4.27 5.74
N ILE A 61 -8.72 -3.77 6.30
CA ILE A 61 -9.12 -4.05 7.69
C ILE A 61 -9.41 -5.54 7.87
N THR A 62 -10.20 -6.13 6.97
CA THR A 62 -10.56 -7.55 7.02
C THR A 62 -9.32 -8.44 6.92
N GLY A 63 -8.41 -8.14 5.98
CA GLY A 63 -7.15 -8.85 5.84
C GLY A 63 -6.28 -8.79 7.11
N ALA A 64 -6.19 -7.61 7.73
CA ALA A 64 -5.46 -7.44 8.99
C ALA A 64 -6.07 -8.26 10.14
N ILE A 65 -7.40 -8.32 10.24
CA ILE A 65 -8.09 -9.15 11.23
C ILE A 65 -7.80 -10.64 11.00
N ILE A 66 -7.86 -11.10 9.75
CA ILE A 66 -7.56 -12.50 9.38
C ILE A 66 -6.11 -12.85 9.75
N VAL A 67 -5.16 -11.96 9.43
CA VAL A 67 -3.74 -12.17 9.81
C VAL A 67 -3.59 -12.24 11.33
N TRP A 68 -4.23 -11.34 12.08
CA TRP A 68 -4.20 -11.41 13.54
C TRP A 68 -4.75 -12.74 14.09
N MET A 69 -5.85 -13.23 13.53
CA MET A 69 -6.42 -14.52 13.92
C MET A 69 -5.45 -15.67 13.62
N ALA A 70 -4.86 -15.69 12.43
CA ALA A 70 -3.92 -16.73 12.01
C ALA A 70 -2.63 -16.74 12.86
N TYR A 71 -2.15 -15.57 13.27
CA TYR A 71 -0.92 -15.40 14.05
C TYR A 71 -1.17 -15.12 15.53
N LYS A 72 -2.36 -15.40 16.05
CA LYS A 72 -2.75 -15.06 17.42
C LYS A 72 -1.75 -15.50 18.47
N GLN A 73 -1.25 -16.73 18.36
CA GLN A 73 -0.26 -17.27 19.31
C GLN A 73 1.09 -16.55 19.23
N HIS A 74 1.50 -16.14 18.03
CA HIS A 74 2.73 -15.35 17.83
C HIS A 74 2.59 -13.96 18.46
N PHE A 75 1.45 -13.31 18.27
CA PHE A 75 1.16 -12.02 18.93
C PHE A 75 1.21 -12.13 20.45
N ASP A 76 0.63 -13.22 21.02
CA ASP A 76 0.60 -13.42 22.46
C ASP A 76 2.00 -13.73 23.05
N SER A 77 2.87 -14.37 22.28
CA SER A 77 4.23 -14.77 22.68
C SER A 77 5.29 -13.71 22.40
N THR A 78 4.97 -12.66 21.63
CA THR A 78 5.89 -11.57 21.30
C THR A 78 5.81 -10.48 22.37
N ASP A 79 6.91 -10.08 22.96
CA ASP A 79 6.97 -8.98 23.92
C ASP A 79 7.21 -7.63 23.22
N ASP A 80 7.89 -7.63 22.07
CA ASP A 80 8.21 -6.44 21.29
C ASP A 80 6.94 -5.78 20.74
N LYS A 81 6.60 -4.62 21.30
CA LYS A 81 5.40 -3.85 20.95
C LYS A 81 5.51 -3.17 19.59
N ASP A 82 6.72 -2.78 19.20
CA ASP A 82 6.97 -2.16 17.89
C ASP A 82 6.88 -3.19 16.78
N ALA A 83 7.39 -4.39 17.01
CA ALA A 83 7.21 -5.51 16.09
C ALA A 83 5.73 -5.87 15.88
N LYS A 84 4.91 -5.80 16.93
CA LYS A 84 3.46 -6.01 16.82
C LYS A 84 2.79 -4.93 15.97
N LEU A 85 3.14 -3.66 16.17
CA LEU A 85 2.61 -2.55 15.36
C LEU A 85 3.05 -2.67 13.90
N ALA A 86 4.32 -3.04 13.66
CA ALA A 86 4.90 -3.15 12.32
C ALA A 86 4.24 -4.22 11.44
N VAL A 87 3.50 -5.17 12.01
CA VAL A 87 2.68 -6.12 11.24
C VAL A 87 1.51 -5.42 10.56
N PHE A 88 0.98 -4.34 11.17
CA PHE A 88 -0.23 -3.64 10.72
C PHE A 88 0.09 -2.40 9.88
N CYS A 89 0.93 -1.52 10.37
CA CYS A 89 1.16 -0.23 9.77
C CYS A 89 2.61 0.22 9.88
N ASN A 90 2.94 1.23 9.09
CA ASN A 90 4.30 1.75 9.01
C ASN A 90 4.60 2.73 10.15
N ALA A 91 5.88 2.77 10.51
CA ALA A 91 6.47 3.80 11.34
C ALA A 91 7.79 4.26 10.70
N PRO A 92 8.20 5.50 10.88
CA PRO A 92 9.44 5.99 10.31
C PRO A 92 10.65 5.44 11.06
N ALA A 93 11.73 5.09 10.36
CA ALA A 93 13.00 4.74 10.98
C ALA A 93 13.60 5.94 11.75
N ILE A 94 13.42 7.14 11.20
CA ILE A 94 13.79 8.41 11.83
C ILE A 94 12.59 9.34 11.74
N SER A 95 12.11 9.84 12.90
CA SER A 95 10.96 10.74 12.93
C SER A 95 11.32 12.13 12.43
N ASN A 96 10.94 12.42 11.19
CA ASN A 96 11.00 13.75 10.58
C ASN A 96 9.83 13.90 9.60
N PRO A 97 8.75 14.62 9.98
CA PRO A 97 7.53 14.68 9.17
C PRO A 97 7.74 15.15 7.73
N PHE A 98 8.61 16.12 7.51
CA PHE A 98 8.89 16.63 6.17
C PHE A 98 9.59 15.59 5.29
N HIS A 99 10.69 15.00 5.77
CA HIS A 99 11.42 14.00 5.00
C HIS A 99 10.63 12.71 4.83
N ASN A 100 9.85 12.30 5.83
CA ASN A 100 9.00 11.12 5.75
C ASN A 100 7.86 11.32 4.74
N LEU A 101 7.24 12.51 4.72
CA LEU A 101 6.25 12.86 3.70
C LEU A 101 6.87 12.85 2.30
N LEU A 102 8.04 13.44 2.13
CA LEU A 102 8.75 13.47 0.85
C LEU A 102 9.09 12.05 0.36
N THR A 103 9.51 11.16 1.26
CA THR A 103 9.79 9.76 0.92
C THR A 103 8.53 9.04 0.41
N GLU A 104 7.39 9.23 1.07
CA GLU A 104 6.12 8.64 0.64
C GLU A 104 5.62 9.22 -0.69
N ILE A 105 5.84 10.53 -0.94
CA ILE A 105 5.56 11.16 -2.23
C ILE A 105 6.41 10.52 -3.33
N ILE A 106 7.72 10.42 -3.13
CA ILE A 106 8.66 9.86 -4.11
C ILE A 106 8.32 8.39 -4.38
N GLY A 107 8.15 7.58 -3.33
CA GLY A 107 7.85 6.15 -3.48
C GLY A 107 6.55 5.91 -4.24
N THR A 108 5.52 6.69 -3.95
CA THR A 108 4.23 6.56 -4.66
C THR A 108 4.28 7.13 -6.06
N PHE A 109 5.04 8.20 -6.29
CA PHE A 109 5.29 8.69 -7.64
C PHE A 109 5.94 7.60 -8.52
N VAL A 110 6.99 6.95 -8.03
CA VAL A 110 7.66 5.86 -8.75
C VAL A 110 6.70 4.70 -9.02
N LEU A 111 5.88 4.34 -8.02
CA LEU A 111 4.88 3.28 -8.19
C LEU A 111 3.85 3.64 -9.26
N ALA A 112 3.24 4.81 -9.18
CA ALA A 112 2.15 5.19 -10.09
C ALA A 112 2.65 5.42 -11.52
N PHE A 113 3.77 6.14 -11.67
CA PHE A 113 4.37 6.41 -12.97
C PHE A 113 4.85 5.12 -13.64
N GLY A 114 5.56 4.25 -12.90
CA GLY A 114 6.03 2.97 -13.39
C GLY A 114 4.89 2.02 -13.78
N ALA A 115 3.83 1.96 -12.97
CA ALA A 115 2.65 1.15 -13.29
C ALA A 115 1.97 1.60 -14.59
N LEU A 116 1.84 2.92 -14.81
CA LEU A 116 1.31 3.47 -16.06
C LEU A 116 2.21 3.16 -17.26
N ALA A 117 3.52 3.28 -17.09
CA ALA A 117 4.48 2.97 -18.14
C ALA A 117 4.46 1.48 -18.54
N MET A 118 4.21 0.60 -17.58
CA MET A 118 4.14 -0.86 -17.79
C MET A 118 2.77 -1.33 -18.30
N SER A 119 1.73 -0.49 -18.21
CA SER A 119 0.36 -0.87 -18.58
C SER A 119 0.08 -0.90 -20.09
N LYS A 120 1.06 -0.60 -20.92
CA LYS A 120 0.94 -0.59 -22.41
C LYS A 120 1.94 -1.52 -23.07
N PRO A 121 2.01 -2.80 -22.71
CA PRO A 121 2.88 -3.73 -23.43
C PRO A 121 2.33 -3.97 -24.85
N SER A 122 3.22 -4.09 -25.81
CA SER A 122 2.85 -4.51 -27.17
C SER A 122 2.31 -5.95 -27.21
N THR A 123 2.54 -6.70 -26.14
CA THR A 123 2.06 -8.05 -25.94
C THR A 123 1.54 -8.19 -24.52
N SER A 124 0.21 -8.31 -24.36
CA SER A 124 -0.40 -8.59 -23.05
C SER A 124 -0.36 -10.09 -22.76
N LEU A 125 -0.07 -10.43 -21.50
CA LEU A 125 -0.16 -11.77 -20.94
C LEU A 125 -1.45 -11.99 -20.14
N GLY A 126 -2.44 -11.13 -20.34
CA GLY A 126 -3.70 -11.16 -19.59
C GLY A 126 -3.49 -10.81 -18.12
N THR A 127 -4.03 -11.62 -17.22
CA THR A 127 -3.91 -11.36 -15.78
C THR A 127 -2.47 -11.40 -15.25
N LEU A 128 -1.54 -12.01 -15.97
CA LEU A 128 -0.12 -12.00 -15.62
C LEU A 128 0.53 -10.62 -15.80
N ASP A 129 -0.13 -9.66 -16.46
CA ASP A 129 0.32 -8.27 -16.55
C ASP A 129 0.43 -7.60 -15.16
N ALA A 130 -0.14 -8.20 -14.13
CA ALA A 130 0.09 -7.81 -12.75
C ALA A 130 1.53 -8.05 -12.24
N LEU A 131 2.29 -8.97 -12.85
CA LEU A 131 3.65 -9.32 -12.41
C LEU A 131 4.67 -8.18 -12.56
N PRO A 132 4.74 -7.42 -13.66
CA PRO A 132 5.60 -6.26 -13.77
C PRO A 132 5.37 -5.22 -12.65
N VAL A 133 4.11 -4.96 -12.30
CA VAL A 133 3.77 -4.04 -11.20
C VAL A 133 4.23 -4.57 -9.85
N ALA A 134 4.12 -5.88 -9.62
CA ALA A 134 4.63 -6.52 -8.42
C ALA A 134 6.16 -6.43 -8.31
N LEU A 135 6.89 -6.62 -9.42
CA LEU A 135 8.34 -6.45 -9.47
C LEU A 135 8.76 -4.99 -9.27
N LEU A 136 8.00 -4.03 -9.81
CA LEU A 136 8.20 -2.61 -9.52
C LEU A 136 8.06 -2.34 -8.02
N LEU A 137 7.01 -2.87 -7.39
CA LEU A 137 6.82 -2.74 -5.94
C LEU A 137 7.97 -3.36 -5.15
N LEU A 138 8.47 -4.53 -5.56
CA LEU A 138 9.66 -5.17 -4.97
C LEU A 138 10.86 -4.22 -5.04
N GLY A 139 11.11 -3.63 -6.21
CA GLY A 139 12.19 -2.66 -6.41
C GLY A 139 12.07 -1.45 -5.48
N ILE A 140 10.87 -0.88 -5.35
CA ILE A 140 10.58 0.23 -4.44
C ILE A 140 10.85 -0.19 -2.98
N GLY A 141 10.36 -1.34 -2.55
CA GLY A 141 10.57 -1.84 -1.19
C GLY A 141 12.05 -2.03 -0.84
N LEU A 142 12.83 -2.56 -1.78
CA LEU A 142 14.26 -2.80 -1.61
C LEU A 142 15.08 -1.50 -1.62
N SER A 143 14.70 -0.49 -2.40
CA SER A 143 15.50 0.73 -2.62
C SER A 143 15.02 1.94 -1.82
N LEU A 144 13.70 2.12 -1.66
CA LEU A 144 13.09 3.31 -1.04
C LEU A 144 12.39 3.00 0.29
N GLY A 145 12.36 1.74 0.71
CA GLY A 145 11.62 1.33 1.90
C GLY A 145 12.27 1.67 3.22
N GLY A 146 13.58 1.96 3.25
CA GLY A 146 14.33 2.18 4.49
C GLY A 146 13.78 3.28 5.40
N PRO A 147 13.46 4.50 4.89
CA PRO A 147 13.06 5.62 5.74
C PRO A 147 11.69 5.47 6.39
N THR A 148 10.70 4.92 5.67
CA THR A 148 9.28 4.94 6.09
C THR A 148 8.59 3.58 6.01
N GLY A 149 9.29 2.54 5.57
CA GLY A 149 8.67 1.25 5.28
C GLY A 149 7.81 1.25 4.01
N TYR A 150 7.95 2.25 3.14
CA TYR A 150 7.23 2.40 1.87
C TYR A 150 5.73 2.08 1.97
N ALA A 151 4.99 2.86 2.73
CA ALA A 151 3.54 2.70 2.82
C ALA A 151 2.90 2.82 1.43
N ILE A 152 3.20 3.91 0.72
CA ILE A 152 2.82 4.21 -0.67
C ILE A 152 1.35 3.92 -1.02
N ASN A 153 0.52 3.73 0.00
CA ASN A 153 -0.88 3.31 -0.15
C ASN A 153 -1.66 3.62 1.13
N PRO A 154 -2.64 4.54 1.08
CA PRO A 154 -3.44 4.90 2.25
C PRO A 154 -4.19 3.72 2.89
N ALA A 155 -4.76 2.82 2.10
CA ALA A 155 -5.51 1.68 2.64
C ALA A 155 -4.58 0.63 3.27
N ARG A 156 -3.39 0.43 2.70
CA ARG A 156 -2.37 -0.49 3.21
C ARG A 156 -1.85 -0.09 4.60
N ASP A 157 -1.84 1.21 4.93
CA ASP A 157 -1.42 1.68 6.25
C ASP A 157 -2.61 1.95 7.17
N LEU A 158 -3.52 2.82 6.79
CA LEU A 158 -4.59 3.28 7.67
C LEU A 158 -5.62 2.17 7.98
N GLY A 159 -5.92 1.28 7.03
CA GLY A 159 -6.83 0.16 7.26
C GLY A 159 -6.35 -0.78 8.37
N PRO A 160 -5.14 -1.38 8.25
CA PRO A 160 -4.58 -2.21 9.31
C PRO A 160 -4.26 -1.43 10.60
N ARG A 161 -3.95 -0.13 10.54
CA ARG A 161 -3.78 0.72 11.73
C ARG A 161 -5.07 0.81 12.55
N ILE A 162 -6.22 0.95 11.87
CA ILE A 162 -7.54 0.86 12.50
C ILE A 162 -7.75 -0.53 13.11
N ALA A 163 -7.41 -1.60 12.38
CA ALA A 163 -7.51 -2.96 12.92
C ALA A 163 -6.63 -3.13 14.17
N HIS A 164 -5.38 -2.66 14.15
CA HIS A 164 -4.51 -2.66 15.33
C HIS A 164 -5.13 -1.91 16.51
N PHE A 165 -5.77 -0.77 16.26
CA PHE A 165 -6.41 0.02 17.30
C PHE A 165 -7.55 -0.75 17.98
N ILE A 166 -8.45 -1.40 17.23
CA ILE A 166 -9.65 -2.06 17.76
C ILE A 166 -9.39 -3.49 18.27
N LEU A 167 -8.38 -4.21 17.70
CA LEU A 167 -8.12 -5.59 18.07
C LEU A 167 -7.56 -5.74 19.50
N PRO A 168 -7.96 -6.76 20.25
CA PRO A 168 -7.49 -7.01 21.61
C PRO A 168 -6.11 -7.71 21.60
N ILE A 169 -5.10 -7.02 21.12
CA ILE A 169 -3.73 -7.53 21.07
C ILE A 169 -3.06 -7.35 22.43
N ARG A 170 -2.63 -8.45 23.03
CA ARG A 170 -2.00 -8.45 24.36
C ARG A 170 -0.74 -7.56 24.35
N ASN A 171 -0.62 -6.64 25.32
CA ASN A 171 0.54 -5.77 25.51
C ASN A 171 0.94 -5.00 24.23
N LYS A 172 -0.01 -4.59 23.38
CA LYS A 172 0.29 -3.69 22.26
C LYS A 172 0.62 -2.28 22.76
N ARG A 173 1.35 -1.54 21.94
CA ARG A 173 1.49 -0.08 22.10
C ARG A 173 0.29 0.66 21.46
N ASP A 174 0.30 1.99 21.53
CA ASP A 174 -0.61 2.83 20.73
C ASP A 174 -0.44 2.58 19.22
N SER A 175 -1.42 2.99 18.44
CA SER A 175 -1.41 2.80 16.98
C SER A 175 -0.69 3.92 16.22
N ASP A 176 0.09 4.76 16.89
CA ASP A 176 0.89 5.86 16.31
C ASP A 176 0.08 6.77 15.37
N TRP A 177 -1.06 7.27 15.88
CA TRP A 177 -1.96 8.14 15.11
C TRP A 177 -1.31 9.45 14.66
N GLY A 178 -0.31 9.92 15.39
CA GLY A 178 0.46 11.12 15.03
C GLY A 178 1.18 11.01 13.70
N TYR A 179 1.55 9.79 13.30
CA TYR A 179 2.20 9.51 12.03
C TYR A 179 1.21 9.21 10.88
N SER A 180 -0.01 8.77 11.20
CA SER A 180 -0.97 8.17 10.25
C SER A 180 -1.32 9.03 9.03
N TRP A 181 -1.19 10.35 9.11
CA TRP A 181 -1.49 11.26 8.01
C TRP A 181 -0.46 11.20 6.87
N ILE A 182 0.80 10.88 7.18
CA ILE A 182 1.88 10.82 6.19
C ILE A 182 1.63 9.72 5.15
N PRO A 183 1.33 8.45 5.54
CA PRO A 183 0.96 7.39 4.60
C PRO A 183 -0.35 7.60 3.84
N VAL A 184 -1.10 8.66 4.16
CA VAL A 184 -2.31 9.06 3.42
C VAL A 184 -1.99 10.19 2.45
N VAL A 185 -1.45 11.29 2.95
CA VAL A 185 -1.24 12.52 2.18
C VAL A 185 -0.10 12.36 1.17
N GLY A 186 1.03 11.79 1.60
CA GLY A 186 2.19 11.57 0.74
C GLY A 186 1.87 10.75 -0.52
N PRO A 187 1.26 9.57 -0.37
CA PRO A 187 0.85 8.76 -1.52
C PRO A 187 -0.12 9.46 -2.47
N ILE A 188 -1.10 10.20 -1.96
CA ILE A 188 -2.06 10.92 -2.81
C ILE A 188 -1.34 11.98 -3.65
N ILE A 189 -0.47 12.77 -3.04
CA ILE A 189 0.32 13.78 -3.75
C ILE A 189 1.22 13.12 -4.80
N GLY A 190 1.95 12.07 -4.43
CA GLY A 190 2.86 11.36 -5.33
C GLY A 190 2.14 10.77 -6.54
N ALA A 191 0.98 10.14 -6.34
CA ALA A 191 0.18 9.57 -7.41
C ALA A 191 -0.40 10.65 -8.35
N LEU A 192 -0.90 11.76 -7.80
CA LEU A 192 -1.40 12.88 -8.61
C LEU A 192 -0.31 13.47 -9.52
N ILE A 193 0.88 13.71 -8.97
CA ILE A 193 2.02 14.21 -9.76
C ILE A 193 2.39 13.20 -10.85
N ALA A 194 2.44 11.91 -10.53
CA ALA A 194 2.80 10.86 -11.46
C ALA A 194 1.84 10.78 -12.65
N VAL A 195 0.53 10.73 -12.39
CA VAL A 195 -0.49 10.65 -13.45
C VAL A 195 -0.50 11.93 -14.28
N TYR A 196 -0.36 13.09 -13.64
CA TYR A 196 -0.27 14.37 -14.37
C TYR A 196 0.91 14.39 -15.33
N LEU A 197 2.12 14.10 -14.85
CA LEU A 197 3.31 14.09 -15.69
C LEU A 197 3.25 13.02 -16.78
N PHE A 198 2.69 11.85 -16.48
CA PHE A 198 2.53 10.79 -17.48
C PHE A 198 1.61 11.19 -18.64
N LYS A 199 0.64 12.07 -18.40
CA LYS A 199 -0.25 12.61 -19.45
C LYS A 199 0.40 13.64 -20.37
N LEU A 200 1.53 14.23 -19.95
CA LEU A 200 2.24 15.24 -20.73
C LEU A 200 3.19 14.64 -21.78
N ILE A 201 3.47 13.34 -21.66
CA ILE A 201 4.38 12.60 -22.55
C ILE A 201 3.61 11.57 -23.37
#